data_54af1c6c1dc5b36a607c2e7fe1414423
#
_entry.id   54af1c6c1dc5b36a607c2e7fe1414423
#
_cell.length_a   1.000
_cell.length_b   1.000
_cell.length_c   1.000
_cell.angle_alpha   90.00
_cell.angle_beta   90.00
_cell.angle_gamma   90.00
#
_symmetry.space_group_name_H-M   'P 1'
#
loop_
_entity.id
_entity.type
_entity.pdbx_description
1 polymer ?
#
loop_
_entity_poly.entity_id
_entity_poly.type
_entity_poly.pdbx_seq_one_letter_code
_entity_poly.pdbx_strand_id
1 'polypeptide(L)'
;MIRKDFPKLGEHYFEERLENGLLVRVMEKPGFAKRYAFVAADYGSIDAEFFLNGKKYVTPQGVAHYLEHKMFDLPEGNAMQEFAKYAGANNAFTSYTMTAYYVECTEHLEENFEILLRMVTTGYFTDESVQKERGIIAQEIKMYEDSADSAVMENLFRIMYQNHPVRNNIAGTVESIEEITADTLKLCHDAFYDPSNLIVCVIGDVDAASVIEQARRLTPAGKKPQFDRCYGAPEPEKVPVRTIEKQMEIAMPAFAIGFRCPDAGRGADAMRMDLIGEMAGEMLVGESSKLYQKLYDENVIDADFSVDYERMKGMALLELSGDSEDPRRILREVLAEAARVLKTGVDRALLARLKKSVTGRRLRELDGFEGTCYRMCAYYFDGAEYFDYPEIYASVTAEDVEQFIRENVKEEQAFLSVITPKREEE
;
A
#
# COMPACT_ATOMS: atom_id res chain seq x y z
N MET A 1 -16.37 -19.33 -14.42
CA MET A 1 -16.77 -18.48 -13.28
C MET A 1 -17.01 -19.35 -12.06
N ILE A 2 -16.44 -18.99 -10.92
CA ILE A 2 -16.55 -19.69 -9.64
C ILE A 2 -17.11 -18.69 -8.62
N ARG A 3 -18.10 -19.10 -7.81
CA ARG A 3 -18.57 -18.31 -6.67
C ARG A 3 -17.77 -18.70 -5.42
N LYS A 4 -17.29 -17.72 -4.69
CA LYS A 4 -16.65 -17.86 -3.39
C LYS A 4 -17.52 -17.22 -2.31
N ASP A 5 -17.86 -18.00 -1.30
CA ASP A 5 -18.76 -17.59 -0.21
C ASP A 5 -17.98 -17.44 1.10
N PHE A 6 -18.23 -16.35 1.84
CA PHE A 6 -17.64 -16.02 3.14
C PHE A 6 -18.75 -15.83 4.19
N PRO A 7 -19.34 -16.93 4.70
CA PRO A 7 -20.54 -16.87 5.54
C PRO A 7 -20.38 -16.06 6.82
N LYS A 8 -19.16 -16.00 7.39
CA LYS A 8 -18.89 -15.19 8.59
C LYS A 8 -19.00 -13.69 8.35
N LEU A 9 -18.80 -13.25 7.12
CA LEU A 9 -18.92 -11.87 6.71
C LEU A 9 -20.27 -11.56 6.07
N GLY A 10 -21.04 -12.58 5.71
CA GLY A 10 -22.24 -12.44 4.90
C GLY A 10 -21.95 -12.04 3.46
N GLU A 11 -20.72 -12.22 2.99
CA GLU A 11 -20.23 -11.76 1.71
C GLU A 11 -19.95 -12.92 0.74
N HIS A 12 -19.93 -12.58 -0.54
CA HIS A 12 -19.47 -13.46 -1.59
C HIS A 12 -18.98 -12.64 -2.78
N TYR A 13 -18.17 -13.25 -3.64
CA TYR A 13 -17.83 -12.73 -4.96
C TYR A 13 -17.75 -13.83 -5.99
N PHE A 14 -17.86 -13.45 -7.27
CA PHE A 14 -17.60 -14.32 -8.41
C PHE A 14 -16.19 -14.08 -8.92
N GLU A 15 -15.49 -15.15 -9.30
CA GLU A 15 -14.13 -15.08 -9.79
C GLU A 15 -13.97 -15.89 -11.07
N GLU A 16 -13.24 -15.34 -12.03
CA GLU A 16 -12.79 -16.07 -13.20
C GLU A 16 -11.40 -15.62 -13.63
N ARG A 17 -10.53 -16.60 -13.88
CA ARG A 17 -9.27 -16.36 -14.58
C ARG A 17 -9.49 -16.57 -16.07
N LEU A 18 -9.32 -15.51 -16.84
CA LEU A 18 -9.47 -15.55 -18.29
C LEU A 18 -8.30 -16.29 -18.96
N GLU A 19 -8.47 -16.69 -20.24
CA GLU A 19 -7.44 -17.41 -21.01
C GLU A 19 -6.15 -16.61 -21.17
N ASN A 20 -6.25 -15.27 -21.24
CA ASN A 20 -5.10 -14.36 -21.29
C ASN A 20 -4.37 -14.19 -19.96
N GLY A 21 -4.90 -14.76 -18.88
CA GLY A 21 -4.33 -14.74 -17.54
C GLY A 21 -4.95 -13.69 -16.60
N LEU A 22 -5.74 -12.75 -17.11
CA LEU A 22 -6.41 -11.74 -16.28
C LEU A 22 -7.33 -12.41 -15.25
N LEU A 23 -7.21 -12.00 -13.99
CA LEU A 23 -8.16 -12.38 -12.94
C LEU A 23 -9.24 -11.31 -12.83
N VAL A 24 -10.51 -11.74 -12.87
CA VAL A 24 -11.65 -10.86 -12.68
C VAL A 24 -12.43 -11.33 -11.46
N ARG A 25 -12.65 -10.42 -10.50
CA ARG A 25 -13.47 -10.61 -9.30
C ARG A 25 -14.65 -9.64 -9.33
N VAL A 26 -15.84 -10.13 -9.09
CA VAL A 26 -17.04 -9.30 -9.08
C VAL A 26 -17.85 -9.56 -7.81
N MET A 27 -18.06 -8.52 -7.03
CA MET A 27 -18.90 -8.54 -5.83
C MET A 27 -20.22 -7.85 -6.13
N GLU A 28 -21.27 -8.62 -6.29
CA GLU A 28 -22.62 -8.10 -6.54
C GLU A 28 -23.20 -7.50 -5.26
N LYS A 29 -23.62 -6.24 -5.35
CA LYS A 29 -24.28 -5.49 -4.26
C LYS A 29 -25.60 -4.93 -4.75
N PRO A 30 -26.66 -5.76 -4.81
CA PRO A 30 -27.97 -5.35 -5.33
C PRO A 30 -28.54 -4.16 -4.56
N GLY A 31 -29.06 -3.18 -5.29
CA GLY A 31 -29.68 -1.98 -4.73
C GLY A 31 -28.73 -0.85 -4.35
N PHE A 32 -27.43 -1.01 -4.48
CA PHE A 32 -26.48 0.10 -4.36
C PHE A 32 -26.49 0.93 -5.64
N ALA A 33 -26.66 2.24 -5.52
CA ALA A 33 -26.58 3.14 -6.67
C ALA A 33 -25.14 3.25 -7.21
N LYS A 34 -24.17 3.20 -6.31
CA LYS A 34 -22.74 3.27 -6.61
C LYS A 34 -22.24 1.98 -7.25
N ARG A 35 -21.46 2.12 -8.31
CA ARG A 35 -20.71 1.04 -8.95
C ARG A 35 -19.24 1.44 -9.03
N TYR A 36 -18.38 0.51 -8.81
CA TYR A 36 -16.94 0.75 -8.71
C TYR A 36 -16.16 -0.31 -9.50
N ALA A 37 -15.32 0.13 -10.41
CA ALA A 37 -14.43 -0.75 -11.15
C ALA A 37 -12.98 -0.36 -10.87
N PHE A 38 -12.15 -1.35 -10.57
CA PHE A 38 -10.77 -1.21 -10.12
C PHE A 38 -9.89 -2.19 -10.88
N VAL A 39 -8.81 -1.71 -11.46
CA VAL A 39 -7.80 -2.52 -12.15
C VAL A 39 -6.46 -2.26 -11.48
N ALA A 40 -5.81 -3.31 -11.01
CA ALA A 40 -4.49 -3.22 -10.39
C ALA A 40 -3.45 -4.05 -11.14
N ALA A 41 -2.26 -3.50 -11.25
CA ALA A 41 -1.05 -4.18 -11.69
C ALA A 41 -0.18 -4.52 -10.47
N ASP A 42 0.34 -5.76 -10.40
CA ASP A 42 1.36 -6.15 -9.42
C ASP A 42 2.71 -5.52 -9.82
N TYR A 43 2.76 -4.19 -9.74
CA TYR A 43 3.90 -3.36 -10.10
C TYR A 43 3.85 -2.05 -9.32
N GLY A 44 4.90 -1.75 -8.56
CA GLY A 44 5.01 -0.53 -7.78
C GLY A 44 6.42 0.07 -7.82
N SER A 45 6.67 1.09 -7.02
CA SER A 45 7.93 1.83 -7.06
C SER A 45 9.15 0.99 -6.65
N ILE A 46 8.98 -0.09 -5.88
CA ILE A 46 10.09 -0.98 -5.51
C ILE A 46 10.51 -1.95 -6.63
N ASP A 47 9.72 -2.08 -7.69
CA ASP A 47 10.01 -2.97 -8.82
C ASP A 47 10.93 -2.31 -9.88
N ALA A 48 11.83 -1.42 -9.46
CA ALA A 48 12.75 -0.71 -10.35
C ALA A 48 13.87 -1.60 -10.93
N GLU A 49 14.19 -2.71 -10.25
CA GLU A 49 15.17 -3.69 -10.72
C GLU A 49 14.49 -5.05 -10.90
N PHE A 50 14.60 -5.60 -12.11
CA PHE A 50 13.96 -6.88 -12.44
C PHE A 50 14.69 -7.60 -13.60
N PHE A 51 14.41 -8.90 -13.71
CA PHE A 51 14.80 -9.69 -14.88
C PHE A 51 13.57 -9.92 -15.75
N LEU A 52 13.68 -9.67 -17.03
CA LEU A 52 12.65 -9.97 -18.01
C LEU A 52 13.23 -10.95 -19.05
N ASN A 53 12.64 -12.15 -19.13
CA ASN A 53 13.13 -13.22 -20.01
C ASN A 53 14.62 -13.52 -19.81
N GLY A 54 15.09 -13.49 -18.55
CA GLY A 54 16.48 -13.74 -18.16
C GLY A 54 17.46 -12.57 -18.35
N LYS A 55 17.02 -11.45 -18.90
CA LYS A 55 17.84 -10.23 -19.03
C LYS A 55 17.51 -9.27 -17.87
N LYS A 56 18.58 -8.79 -17.19
CA LYS A 56 18.45 -7.80 -16.12
C LYS A 56 18.16 -6.41 -16.67
N TYR A 57 17.23 -5.73 -16.03
CA TYR A 57 16.90 -4.32 -16.26
C TYR A 57 16.95 -3.56 -14.94
N VAL A 58 17.41 -2.33 -15.00
CA VAL A 58 17.38 -1.35 -13.92
C VAL A 58 16.75 -0.10 -14.50
N THR A 59 15.66 0.35 -13.93
CA THR A 59 14.93 1.53 -14.40
C THR A 59 15.15 2.71 -13.45
N PRO A 60 15.01 3.95 -13.91
CA PRO A 60 15.09 5.12 -13.04
C PRO A 60 14.04 5.06 -11.91
N GLN A 61 14.36 5.66 -10.76
CA GLN A 61 13.39 5.83 -9.68
C GLN A 61 12.22 6.70 -10.16
N GLY A 62 10.99 6.38 -9.69
CA GLY A 62 9.79 7.09 -10.09
C GLY A 62 9.12 6.57 -11.36
N VAL A 63 9.70 5.57 -12.05
CA VAL A 63 9.15 5.08 -13.32
C VAL A 63 7.74 4.50 -13.19
N ALA A 64 7.41 3.83 -12.07
CA ALA A 64 6.07 3.28 -11.85
C ALA A 64 5.02 4.39 -11.74
N HIS A 65 5.30 5.43 -10.96
CA HIS A 65 4.45 6.60 -10.81
C HIS A 65 4.36 7.41 -12.13
N TYR A 66 5.48 7.57 -12.81
CA TYR A 66 5.47 8.22 -14.13
C TYR A 66 4.60 7.47 -15.14
N LEU A 67 4.70 6.13 -15.14
CA LEU A 67 3.87 5.28 -15.99
C LEU A 67 2.38 5.44 -15.66
N GLU A 68 2.03 5.53 -14.37
CA GLU A 68 0.65 5.79 -13.93
C GLU A 68 0.07 7.02 -14.60
N HIS A 69 0.77 8.18 -14.55
CA HIS A 69 0.36 9.41 -15.22
C HIS A 69 0.17 9.21 -16.72
N LYS A 70 1.09 8.50 -17.35
CA LYS A 70 1.09 8.31 -18.81
C LYS A 70 0.03 7.33 -19.32
N MET A 71 -0.53 6.49 -18.43
CA MET A 71 -1.59 5.58 -18.84
C MET A 71 -2.91 6.28 -19.21
N PHE A 72 -3.11 7.54 -18.78
CA PHE A 72 -4.26 8.34 -19.20
C PHE A 72 -4.17 8.84 -20.65
N ASP A 73 -2.99 8.80 -21.27
CA ASP A 73 -2.84 9.16 -22.66
C ASP A 73 -3.23 7.98 -23.57
N LEU A 74 -4.07 8.26 -24.54
CA LEU A 74 -4.53 7.31 -25.55
C LEU A 74 -4.21 7.86 -26.97
N PRO A 75 -4.11 7.01 -27.99
CA PRO A 75 -3.87 7.47 -29.35
C PRO A 75 -4.89 8.51 -29.85
N GLU A 76 -6.14 8.41 -29.39
CA GLU A 76 -7.24 9.28 -29.75
C GLU A 76 -7.45 10.49 -28.83
N GLY A 77 -6.67 10.60 -27.73
CA GLY A 77 -6.80 11.71 -26.77
C GLY A 77 -6.47 11.30 -25.34
N ASN A 78 -7.25 11.79 -24.36
CA ASN A 78 -7.01 11.55 -22.95
C ASN A 78 -8.20 10.85 -22.30
N ALA A 79 -7.94 9.77 -21.56
CA ALA A 79 -8.97 8.95 -20.92
C ALA A 79 -9.86 9.74 -19.93
N MET A 80 -9.33 10.75 -19.22
CA MET A 80 -10.13 11.58 -18.31
C MET A 80 -11.27 12.29 -19.03
N GLN A 81 -11.04 12.73 -20.28
CA GLN A 81 -12.08 13.36 -21.09
C GLN A 81 -13.15 12.35 -21.57
N GLU A 82 -12.74 11.10 -21.75
CA GLU A 82 -13.66 10.01 -22.09
C GLU A 82 -14.55 9.64 -20.91
N PHE A 83 -13.98 9.47 -19.70
CA PHE A 83 -14.75 9.24 -18.48
C PHE A 83 -15.76 10.35 -18.20
N ALA A 84 -15.38 11.61 -18.43
CA ALA A 84 -16.28 12.74 -18.25
C ALA A 84 -17.55 12.69 -19.11
N LYS A 85 -17.52 12.04 -20.30
CA LYS A 85 -18.69 11.86 -21.15
C LYS A 85 -19.75 10.96 -20.52
N TYR A 86 -19.31 10.05 -19.64
CA TYR A 86 -20.15 9.05 -18.97
C TYR A 86 -20.27 9.28 -17.46
N ALA A 87 -19.98 10.51 -16.99
CA ALA A 87 -20.03 10.89 -15.59
C ALA A 87 -19.22 9.94 -14.67
N GLY A 88 -18.14 9.35 -15.16
CA GLY A 88 -17.22 8.52 -14.40
C GLY A 88 -16.24 9.37 -13.59
N ALA A 89 -16.25 9.22 -12.26
CA ALA A 89 -15.22 9.76 -11.38
C ALA A 89 -14.06 8.80 -11.35
N ASN A 90 -12.98 9.13 -12.05
CA ASN A 90 -11.80 8.28 -12.20
C ASN A 90 -10.64 8.81 -11.38
N ASN A 91 -9.74 7.90 -10.96
CA ASN A 91 -8.46 8.23 -10.35
C ASN A 91 -7.48 7.05 -10.49
N ALA A 92 -6.23 7.27 -10.09
CA ALA A 92 -5.19 6.26 -10.04
C ALA A 92 -4.27 6.52 -8.85
N PHE A 93 -3.46 5.54 -8.49
CA PHE A 93 -2.36 5.72 -7.54
C PHE A 93 -1.27 4.69 -7.78
N THR A 94 -0.05 5.06 -7.41
CA THR A 94 1.09 4.18 -7.31
C THR A 94 1.51 4.04 -5.86
N SER A 95 1.62 2.81 -5.39
CA SER A 95 2.23 2.48 -4.10
C SER A 95 3.61 1.85 -4.28
N TYR A 96 4.22 1.42 -3.19
CA TYR A 96 5.48 0.67 -3.25
C TYR A 96 5.35 -0.65 -4.03
N THR A 97 4.19 -1.31 -3.97
CA THR A 97 4.02 -2.69 -4.49
C THR A 97 2.97 -2.84 -5.58
N MET A 98 2.14 -1.82 -5.81
CA MET A 98 0.99 -1.89 -6.70
C MET A 98 0.71 -0.54 -7.34
N THR A 99 0.33 -0.54 -8.62
CA THR A 99 -0.28 0.60 -9.31
C THR A 99 -1.72 0.24 -9.66
N ALA A 100 -2.65 1.13 -9.38
CA ALA A 100 -4.07 0.88 -9.60
C ALA A 100 -4.78 2.05 -10.26
N TYR A 101 -5.81 1.73 -11.03
CA TYR A 101 -6.68 2.65 -11.76
C TYR A 101 -8.11 2.29 -11.48
N TYR A 102 -8.97 3.27 -11.27
CA TYR A 102 -10.35 3.00 -10.92
C TYR A 102 -11.32 4.06 -11.42
N VAL A 103 -12.56 3.65 -11.47
CA VAL A 103 -13.69 4.55 -11.78
C VAL A 103 -14.87 4.23 -10.87
N GLU A 104 -15.47 5.29 -10.34
CA GLU A 104 -16.74 5.27 -9.63
C GLU A 104 -17.83 5.92 -10.50
N CYS A 105 -18.98 5.27 -10.59
CA CYS A 105 -20.13 5.81 -11.32
C CYS A 105 -21.46 5.30 -10.72
N THR A 106 -22.55 5.96 -11.06
CA THR A 106 -23.91 5.51 -10.73
C THR A 106 -24.62 4.95 -11.97
N GLU A 107 -24.22 5.39 -13.14
CA GLU A 107 -24.75 4.96 -14.45
C GLU A 107 -23.56 4.70 -15.39
N HIS A 108 -23.82 4.13 -16.55
CA HIS A 108 -22.81 3.93 -17.61
C HIS A 108 -21.57 3.13 -17.18
N LEU A 109 -21.76 2.11 -16.33
CA LEU A 109 -20.64 1.28 -15.92
C LEU A 109 -19.95 0.58 -17.10
N GLU A 110 -20.72 0.10 -18.09
CA GLU A 110 -20.16 -0.63 -19.23
C GLU A 110 -19.19 0.25 -20.01
N GLU A 111 -19.55 1.50 -20.31
CA GLU A 111 -18.72 2.46 -21.04
C GLU A 111 -17.50 2.88 -20.20
N ASN A 112 -17.72 3.19 -18.91
CA ASN A 112 -16.63 3.54 -17.99
C ASN A 112 -15.64 2.38 -17.82
N PHE A 113 -16.12 1.16 -17.69
CA PHE A 113 -15.28 -0.03 -17.55
C PHE A 113 -14.51 -0.34 -18.85
N GLU A 114 -15.12 -0.11 -20.03
CA GLU A 114 -14.41 -0.21 -21.31
C GLU A 114 -13.25 0.77 -21.41
N ILE A 115 -13.48 2.05 -21.04
CA ILE A 115 -12.42 3.07 -21.00
C ILE A 115 -11.30 2.65 -20.05
N LEU A 116 -11.64 2.19 -18.86
CA LEU A 116 -10.67 1.76 -17.85
C LEU A 116 -9.79 0.60 -18.35
N LEU A 117 -10.40 -0.45 -18.90
CA LEU A 117 -9.65 -1.60 -19.45
C LEU A 117 -8.76 -1.19 -20.61
N ARG A 118 -9.29 -0.40 -21.55
CA ARG A 118 -8.53 0.10 -22.71
C ARG A 118 -7.36 0.95 -22.25
N MET A 119 -7.56 1.86 -21.33
CA MET A 119 -6.52 2.71 -20.75
C MET A 119 -5.38 1.87 -20.18
N VAL A 120 -5.69 0.91 -19.31
CA VAL A 120 -4.65 0.08 -18.63
C VAL A 120 -3.94 -0.88 -19.58
N THR A 121 -4.58 -1.31 -20.66
CA THR A 121 -4.00 -2.28 -21.59
C THR A 121 -3.37 -1.66 -22.86
N THR A 122 -3.50 -0.34 -23.06
CA THR A 122 -2.95 0.36 -24.23
C THR A 122 -1.73 1.18 -23.82
N GLY A 123 -0.54 0.68 -24.11
CA GLY A 123 0.70 1.44 -23.91
C GLY A 123 0.93 2.45 -25.03
N TYR A 124 0.56 3.70 -24.83
CA TYR A 124 0.78 4.80 -25.77
C TYR A 124 1.70 5.85 -25.20
N PHE A 125 2.96 5.85 -25.62
CA PHE A 125 3.99 6.74 -25.12
C PHE A 125 4.72 7.41 -26.28
N THR A 126 4.72 8.74 -26.34
CA THR A 126 5.49 9.54 -27.29
C THR A 126 6.51 10.39 -26.53
N ASP A 127 7.67 10.65 -27.14
CA ASP A 127 8.71 11.47 -26.51
C ASP A 127 8.18 12.84 -26.13
N GLU A 128 7.32 13.45 -26.97
CA GLU A 128 6.70 14.76 -26.70
C GLU A 128 5.81 14.70 -25.46
N SER A 129 4.93 13.68 -25.35
CA SER A 129 4.01 13.56 -24.21
C SER A 129 4.77 13.24 -22.91
N VAL A 130 5.82 12.41 -22.98
CA VAL A 130 6.70 12.11 -21.86
C VAL A 130 7.41 13.40 -21.39
N GLN A 131 8.01 14.17 -22.29
CA GLN A 131 8.68 15.40 -21.91
C GLN A 131 7.73 16.43 -21.26
N LYS A 132 6.49 16.52 -21.74
CA LYS A 132 5.48 17.41 -21.16
C LYS A 132 5.12 16.99 -19.74
N GLU A 133 4.92 15.71 -19.50
CA GLU A 133 4.53 15.17 -18.18
C GLU A 133 5.62 15.36 -17.12
N ARG A 134 6.90 15.32 -17.53
CA ARG A 134 8.04 15.51 -16.64
C ARG A 134 7.95 16.79 -15.81
N GLY A 135 7.47 17.88 -16.41
CA GLY A 135 7.28 19.16 -15.71
C GLY A 135 6.20 19.09 -14.63
N ILE A 136 5.14 18.35 -14.86
CA ILE A 136 4.03 18.15 -13.92
C ILE A 136 4.51 17.31 -12.73
N ILE A 137 5.12 16.16 -12.99
CA ILE A 137 5.65 15.27 -11.95
C ILE A 137 6.75 15.95 -11.14
N ALA A 138 7.62 16.76 -11.77
CA ALA A 138 8.63 17.53 -11.04
C ALA A 138 8.03 18.53 -10.04
N GLN A 139 6.86 19.12 -10.33
CA GLN A 139 6.15 19.97 -9.37
C GLN A 139 5.52 19.15 -8.24
N GLU A 140 5.01 17.98 -8.55
CA GLU A 140 4.45 17.08 -7.55
C GLU A 140 5.53 16.55 -6.59
N ILE A 141 6.69 16.15 -7.10
CA ILE A 141 7.85 15.78 -6.26
C ILE A 141 8.19 16.89 -5.27
N LYS A 142 8.26 18.15 -5.73
CA LYS A 142 8.54 19.30 -4.85
C LYS A 142 7.46 19.48 -3.79
N MET A 143 6.20 19.26 -4.13
CA MET A 143 5.09 19.32 -3.18
C MET A 143 5.27 18.26 -2.07
N TYR A 144 5.70 17.04 -2.41
CA TYR A 144 6.00 16.00 -1.41
C TYR A 144 7.24 16.35 -0.58
N GLU A 145 8.28 16.93 -1.18
CA GLU A 145 9.48 17.39 -0.47
C GLU A 145 9.18 18.47 0.58
N ASP A 146 8.12 19.28 0.36
CA ASP A 146 7.64 20.30 1.28
C ASP A 146 6.66 19.75 2.35
N SER A 147 6.24 18.48 2.26
CA SER A 147 5.38 17.83 3.24
C SER A 147 6.20 17.21 4.38
N ALA A 148 5.91 17.60 5.62
CA ALA A 148 6.58 17.04 6.80
C ALA A 148 6.24 15.55 6.99
N ASP A 149 4.99 15.17 6.75
CA ASP A 149 4.52 13.78 6.88
C ASP A 149 5.23 12.88 5.86
N SER A 150 5.38 13.34 4.62
CA SER A 150 6.16 12.62 3.61
C SER A 150 7.63 12.53 4.01
N ALA A 151 8.22 13.65 4.43
CA ALA A 151 9.65 13.73 4.78
C ALA A 151 9.99 12.85 6.00
N VAL A 152 9.12 12.77 7.01
CA VAL A 152 9.38 11.96 8.22
C VAL A 152 9.42 10.47 7.88
N MET A 153 8.50 10.00 7.03
CA MET A 153 8.44 8.60 6.60
C MET A 153 9.58 8.23 5.65
N GLU A 154 9.87 9.07 4.66
CA GLU A 154 11.00 8.84 3.74
C GLU A 154 12.32 8.77 4.49
N ASN A 155 12.54 9.67 5.45
CA ASN A 155 13.73 9.64 6.28
C ASN A 155 13.80 8.36 7.13
N LEU A 156 12.66 7.91 7.69
CA LEU A 156 12.59 6.67 8.44
C LEU A 156 13.01 5.48 7.56
N PHE A 157 12.40 5.30 6.39
CA PHE A 157 12.76 4.22 5.46
C PHE A 157 14.22 4.30 5.02
N ARG A 158 14.74 5.51 4.77
CA ARG A 158 16.13 5.72 4.34
C ARG A 158 17.15 5.26 5.38
N ILE A 159 16.87 5.46 6.68
CA ILE A 159 17.77 5.00 7.75
C ILE A 159 17.55 3.53 8.11
N MET A 160 16.31 3.01 7.97
CA MET A 160 16.00 1.62 8.27
C MET A 160 16.55 0.64 7.23
N TYR A 161 16.47 1.00 5.95
CA TYR A 161 16.80 0.14 4.83
C TYR A 161 17.97 0.71 4.02
N GLN A 162 19.04 -0.10 3.88
CA GLN A 162 20.25 0.31 3.15
C GLN A 162 20.22 -0.17 1.70
N ASN A 163 19.62 -1.32 1.46
CA ASN A 163 19.62 -2.03 0.18
C ASN A 163 18.22 -2.10 -0.46
N HIS A 164 17.17 -2.21 0.36
CA HIS A 164 15.80 -2.38 -0.14
C HIS A 164 15.30 -1.08 -0.83
N PRO A 165 14.67 -1.17 -2.01
CA PRO A 165 14.22 0.00 -2.77
C PRO A 165 13.10 0.81 -2.10
N VAL A 166 12.45 0.33 -1.04
CA VAL A 166 11.48 1.09 -0.25
C VAL A 166 12.06 2.41 0.31
N ARG A 167 13.39 2.49 0.43
CA ARG A 167 14.10 3.70 0.85
C ARG A 167 14.00 4.87 -0.13
N ASN A 168 13.53 4.62 -1.33
CA ASN A 168 13.39 5.61 -2.39
C ASN A 168 11.96 6.14 -2.43
N ASN A 169 11.80 7.43 -2.76
CA ASN A 169 10.50 8.04 -2.96
C ASN A 169 9.73 7.35 -4.11
N ILE A 170 8.43 7.16 -3.95
CA ILE A 170 7.56 6.53 -4.96
C ILE A 170 7.59 7.32 -6.28
N ALA A 171 7.55 8.64 -6.21
CA ALA A 171 7.62 9.51 -7.38
C ALA A 171 9.04 9.69 -7.95
N GLY A 172 10.06 9.15 -7.26
CA GLY A 172 11.46 9.37 -7.59
C GLY A 172 11.98 10.74 -7.15
N THR A 173 13.00 11.23 -7.85
CA THR A 173 13.55 12.59 -7.69
C THR A 173 13.48 13.33 -9.01
N VAL A 174 13.61 14.67 -8.95
CA VAL A 174 13.63 15.50 -10.18
C VAL A 174 14.71 15.01 -11.15
N GLU A 175 15.87 14.60 -10.65
CA GLU A 175 16.98 14.09 -11.47
C GLU A 175 16.66 12.71 -12.04
N SER A 176 16.06 11.79 -11.26
CA SER A 176 15.77 10.46 -11.74
C SER A 176 14.68 10.41 -12.82
N ILE A 177 13.68 11.31 -12.73
CA ILE A 177 12.63 11.38 -13.76
C ILE A 177 13.12 11.98 -15.08
N GLU A 178 14.25 12.72 -15.09
CA GLU A 178 14.87 13.19 -16.33
C GLU A 178 15.39 12.05 -17.21
N GLU A 179 15.75 10.92 -16.62
CA GLU A 179 16.24 9.73 -17.31
C GLU A 179 15.11 8.87 -17.89
N ILE A 180 13.85 9.12 -17.54
CA ILE A 180 12.70 8.35 -18.02
C ILE A 180 12.37 8.75 -19.47
N THR A 181 12.28 7.74 -20.32
CA THR A 181 11.98 7.86 -21.77
C THR A 181 10.73 7.07 -22.15
N ALA A 182 10.18 7.33 -23.34
CA ALA A 182 9.09 6.53 -23.90
C ALA A 182 9.44 5.04 -23.98
N ASP A 183 10.69 4.70 -24.32
CA ASP A 183 11.16 3.31 -24.35
C ASP A 183 11.20 2.67 -22.96
N THR A 184 11.60 3.42 -21.93
CA THR A 184 11.59 2.95 -20.54
C THR A 184 10.15 2.65 -20.08
N LEU A 185 9.21 3.56 -20.34
CA LEU A 185 7.81 3.36 -20.01
C LEU A 185 7.21 2.17 -20.74
N LYS A 186 7.52 2.05 -22.05
CA LYS A 186 7.09 0.92 -22.85
C LYS A 186 7.63 -0.41 -22.33
N LEU A 187 8.90 -0.45 -21.93
CA LEU A 187 9.52 -1.65 -21.32
C LEU A 187 8.77 -2.08 -20.06
N CYS A 188 8.48 -1.14 -19.15
CA CYS A 188 7.77 -1.43 -17.92
C CYS A 188 6.31 -1.84 -18.18
N HIS A 189 5.63 -1.17 -19.12
CA HIS A 189 4.29 -1.57 -19.53
C HIS A 189 4.26 -2.98 -20.13
N ASP A 190 5.15 -3.29 -21.07
CA ASP A 190 5.24 -4.62 -21.69
C ASP A 190 5.59 -5.73 -20.67
N ALA A 191 6.32 -5.39 -19.59
CA ALA A 191 6.69 -6.33 -18.55
C ALA A 191 5.56 -6.57 -17.53
N PHE A 192 4.93 -5.50 -17.05
CA PHE A 192 4.07 -5.56 -15.85
C PHE A 192 2.58 -5.35 -16.12
N TYR A 193 2.19 -4.80 -17.28
CA TYR A 193 0.78 -4.57 -17.63
C TYR A 193 0.20 -5.65 -18.56
N ASP A 194 0.89 -6.80 -18.64
CA ASP A 194 0.30 -7.98 -19.26
C ASP A 194 -0.92 -8.46 -18.45
N PRO A 195 -2.03 -8.88 -19.09
CA PRO A 195 -3.22 -9.35 -18.39
C PRO A 195 -2.95 -10.40 -17.29
N SER A 196 -1.92 -11.22 -17.45
CA SER A 196 -1.56 -12.24 -16.45
C SER A 196 -1.01 -11.66 -15.12
N ASN A 197 -0.58 -10.39 -15.13
CA ASN A 197 -0.10 -9.64 -13.97
C ASN A 197 -1.10 -8.59 -13.45
N LEU A 198 -2.32 -8.60 -14.01
CA LEU A 198 -3.41 -7.70 -13.63
C LEU A 198 -4.52 -8.44 -12.88
N ILE A 199 -5.21 -7.71 -12.04
CA ILE A 199 -6.48 -8.11 -11.44
C ILE A 199 -7.52 -7.01 -11.65
N VAL A 200 -8.73 -7.42 -11.96
CA VAL A 200 -9.91 -6.55 -12.02
C VAL A 200 -10.83 -6.88 -10.85
N CYS A 201 -11.26 -5.86 -10.12
CA CYS A 201 -12.31 -5.96 -9.10
C CYS A 201 -13.45 -5.02 -9.47
N VAL A 202 -14.68 -5.53 -9.51
CA VAL A 202 -15.89 -4.71 -9.72
C VAL A 202 -16.85 -4.96 -8.56
N ILE A 203 -17.34 -3.89 -7.95
CA ILE A 203 -18.28 -3.94 -6.83
C ILE A 203 -19.49 -3.02 -7.15
N GLY A 204 -20.70 -3.51 -6.96
CA GLY A 204 -21.92 -2.71 -7.12
C GLY A 204 -23.14 -3.53 -7.54
N ASP A 205 -24.19 -2.84 -7.92
CA ASP A 205 -25.40 -3.45 -8.52
C ASP A 205 -25.10 -3.79 -9.99
N VAL A 206 -24.50 -4.95 -10.19
CA VAL A 206 -23.97 -5.43 -11.47
C VAL A 206 -24.26 -6.92 -11.65
N ASP A 207 -24.25 -7.41 -12.88
CA ASP A 207 -24.28 -8.83 -13.20
C ASP A 207 -22.84 -9.35 -13.44
N ALA A 208 -22.41 -10.27 -12.62
CA ALA A 208 -21.03 -10.80 -12.67
C ALA A 208 -20.68 -11.44 -14.02
N ALA A 209 -21.64 -12.12 -14.65
CA ALA A 209 -21.39 -12.77 -15.94
C ALA A 209 -21.17 -11.73 -17.05
N SER A 210 -21.95 -10.64 -17.05
CA SER A 210 -21.79 -9.53 -17.99
C SER A 210 -20.45 -8.82 -17.85
N VAL A 211 -20.03 -8.52 -16.62
CA VAL A 211 -18.74 -7.88 -16.34
C VAL A 211 -17.57 -8.76 -16.80
N ILE A 212 -17.61 -10.06 -16.49
CA ILE A 212 -16.56 -11.01 -16.89
C ILE A 212 -16.50 -11.15 -18.42
N GLU A 213 -17.65 -11.21 -19.09
CA GLU A 213 -17.69 -11.30 -20.55
C GLU A 213 -17.17 -10.01 -21.21
N GLN A 214 -17.50 -8.86 -20.64
CA GLN A 214 -16.93 -7.59 -21.12
C GLN A 214 -15.43 -7.53 -20.94
N ALA A 215 -14.89 -7.96 -19.80
CA ALA A 215 -13.45 -8.05 -19.58
C ALA A 215 -12.77 -9.00 -20.57
N ARG A 216 -13.39 -10.16 -20.86
CA ARG A 216 -12.88 -11.13 -21.85
C ARG A 216 -12.80 -10.53 -23.25
N ARG A 217 -13.83 -9.81 -23.65
CA ARG A 217 -13.92 -9.21 -24.99
C ARG A 217 -12.96 -8.04 -25.19
N LEU A 218 -12.71 -7.25 -24.14
CA LEU A 218 -11.97 -5.98 -24.26
C LEU A 218 -10.49 -6.09 -23.94
N THR A 219 -10.05 -7.16 -23.28
CA THR A 219 -8.63 -7.29 -22.93
C THR A 219 -7.85 -8.06 -24.00
N PRO A 220 -6.60 -7.65 -24.30
CA PRO A 220 -5.79 -8.30 -25.33
C PRO A 220 -5.37 -9.70 -24.93
N ALA A 221 -4.89 -10.47 -25.90
CA ALA A 221 -4.22 -11.74 -25.62
C ALA A 221 -2.96 -11.49 -24.80
N GLY A 222 -2.80 -12.17 -23.67
CA GLY A 222 -1.62 -12.04 -22.82
C GLY A 222 -0.38 -12.66 -23.46
N LYS A 223 0.76 -12.03 -23.27
CA LYS A 223 2.08 -12.55 -23.66
C LYS A 223 2.68 -13.43 -22.57
N LYS A 224 2.20 -13.29 -21.32
CA LYS A 224 2.67 -13.96 -20.09
C LYS A 224 4.19 -13.88 -19.94
N PRO A 225 4.76 -12.66 -19.88
CA PRO A 225 6.19 -12.49 -19.77
C PRO A 225 6.71 -13.14 -18.51
N GLN A 226 7.91 -13.71 -18.55
CA GLN A 226 8.59 -14.22 -17.37
C GLN A 226 9.46 -13.12 -16.80
N PHE A 227 9.16 -12.69 -15.59
CA PHE A 227 9.97 -11.71 -14.87
C PHE A 227 10.21 -12.16 -13.44
N ASP A 228 11.41 -11.81 -12.92
CA ASP A 228 11.80 -11.99 -11.53
C ASP A 228 12.17 -10.62 -10.95
N ARG A 229 11.68 -10.31 -9.77
CA ARG A 229 11.92 -9.04 -9.08
C ARG A 229 13.19 -9.10 -8.26
N CYS A 230 13.84 -7.94 -8.09
CA CYS A 230 15.04 -7.81 -7.29
C CYS A 230 14.87 -6.64 -6.30
N TYR A 231 14.89 -6.95 -5.01
CA TYR A 231 14.75 -5.95 -3.93
C TYR A 231 16.06 -5.64 -3.21
N GLY A 232 17.19 -5.88 -3.89
CA GLY A 232 18.52 -5.62 -3.37
C GLY A 232 19.11 -6.78 -2.59
N ALA A 233 20.28 -6.52 -1.99
CA ALA A 233 20.94 -7.47 -1.11
C ALA A 233 20.23 -7.52 0.26
N PRO A 234 20.44 -8.58 1.07
CA PRO A 234 19.94 -8.61 2.44
C PRO A 234 20.39 -7.38 3.23
N GLU A 235 19.50 -6.88 4.07
CA GLU A 235 19.80 -5.73 4.92
C GLU A 235 20.86 -6.05 5.96
N PRO A 236 21.82 -5.12 6.24
CA PRO A 236 22.84 -5.36 7.25
C PRO A 236 22.20 -5.41 8.65
N GLU A 237 22.74 -6.29 9.52
CA GLU A 237 22.32 -6.36 10.92
C GLU A 237 22.62 -5.06 11.67
N LYS A 238 23.76 -4.43 11.35
CA LYS A 238 24.19 -3.18 11.98
C LYS A 238 23.99 -2.02 11.02
N VAL A 239 23.18 -1.07 11.44
CA VAL A 239 22.90 0.17 10.71
C VAL A 239 23.63 1.32 11.40
N PRO A 240 24.36 2.16 10.66
CA PRO A 240 25.21 3.20 11.25
C PRO A 240 24.41 4.36 11.88
N VAL A 241 23.21 4.61 11.38
CA VAL A 241 22.36 5.73 11.82
C VAL A 241 20.98 5.18 12.18
N ARG A 242 20.54 5.44 13.40
CA ARG A 242 19.23 5.01 13.91
C ARG A 242 18.30 6.17 14.23
N THR A 243 18.81 7.40 14.17
CA THR A 243 18.03 8.61 14.38
C THR A 243 18.41 9.63 13.32
N ILE A 244 17.42 10.27 12.74
CA ILE A 244 17.57 11.37 11.81
C ILE A 244 16.67 12.52 12.24
N GLU A 245 17.19 13.73 12.20
CA GLU A 245 16.45 14.96 12.46
C GLU A 245 16.65 15.94 11.30
N LYS A 246 15.56 16.52 10.81
CA LYS A 246 15.56 17.54 9.75
C LYS A 246 14.68 18.70 10.17
N GLN A 247 15.05 19.91 9.82
CA GLN A 247 14.23 21.10 10.08
C GLN A 247 13.37 21.44 8.85
N MET A 248 12.09 21.73 9.08
CA MET A 248 11.15 22.20 8.07
C MET A 248 10.27 23.33 8.63
N GLU A 249 9.52 24.00 7.76
CA GLU A 249 8.58 25.06 8.14
C GLU A 249 7.26 24.46 8.65
N ILE A 250 7.28 24.01 9.90
CA ILE A 250 6.14 23.40 10.59
C ILE A 250 5.97 24.03 11.97
N ALA A 251 4.77 23.90 12.54
CA ALA A 251 4.46 24.47 13.86
C ALA A 251 4.80 23.51 15.01
N MET A 252 4.66 22.21 14.82
CA MET A 252 4.86 21.16 15.81
C MET A 252 5.83 20.10 15.24
N PRO A 253 6.71 19.49 16.05
CA PRO A 253 7.56 18.44 15.55
C PRO A 253 6.76 17.19 15.15
N ALA A 254 6.92 16.74 13.90
CA ALA A 254 6.39 15.47 13.41
C ALA A 254 7.42 14.35 13.59
N PHE A 255 6.97 13.15 13.94
CA PHE A 255 7.87 12.03 14.14
C PHE A 255 7.33 10.72 13.55
N ALA A 256 8.27 9.82 13.23
CA ALA A 256 7.99 8.42 12.98
C ALA A 256 9.03 7.53 13.70
N ILE A 257 8.56 6.55 14.45
CA ILE A 257 9.35 5.51 15.08
C ILE A 257 9.08 4.21 14.34
N GLY A 258 10.11 3.53 13.85
CA GLY A 258 9.98 2.22 13.21
C GLY A 258 10.77 1.15 13.96
N PHE A 259 10.13 0.03 14.27
CA PHE A 259 10.82 -1.18 14.70
C PHE A 259 10.95 -2.11 13.49
N ARG A 260 12.17 -2.33 13.01
CA ARG A 260 12.40 -3.20 11.84
C ARG A 260 12.11 -4.65 12.20
N CYS A 261 11.13 -5.23 11.51
CA CYS A 261 10.72 -6.62 11.66
C CYS A 261 11.29 -7.49 10.52
N PRO A 262 11.44 -8.80 10.74
CA PRO A 262 11.76 -9.74 9.67
C PRO A 262 10.63 -9.77 8.63
N ASP A 263 11.01 -10.00 7.36
CA ASP A 263 10.03 -10.30 6.33
C ASP A 263 9.29 -11.61 6.65
N ALA A 264 7.97 -11.54 6.73
CA ALA A 264 7.10 -12.68 7.01
C ALA A 264 6.79 -13.54 5.76
N GLY A 265 7.39 -13.22 4.63
CA GLY A 265 7.15 -13.88 3.36
C GLY A 265 5.80 -13.50 2.74
N ARG A 266 5.06 -14.49 2.21
CA ARG A 266 3.83 -14.27 1.44
C ARG A 266 2.72 -15.25 1.86
N GLY A 267 1.50 -14.95 1.47
CA GLY A 267 0.35 -15.84 1.65
C GLY A 267 -0.27 -15.77 3.04
N ALA A 268 -0.96 -16.83 3.44
CA ALA A 268 -1.74 -16.87 4.68
C ALA A 268 -0.90 -16.64 5.95
N ASP A 269 0.34 -17.16 5.98
CA ASP A 269 1.23 -16.97 7.14
C ASP A 269 1.67 -15.50 7.27
N ALA A 270 1.95 -14.85 6.15
CA ALA A 270 2.26 -13.42 6.11
C ALA A 270 1.05 -12.58 6.54
N MET A 271 -0.15 -12.88 6.02
CA MET A 271 -1.38 -12.26 6.47
C MET A 271 -1.63 -12.46 7.98
N ARG A 272 -1.30 -13.64 8.51
CA ARG A 272 -1.38 -13.88 9.96
C ARG A 272 -0.40 -13.00 10.73
N MET A 273 0.80 -12.78 10.20
CA MET A 273 1.77 -11.88 10.81
C MET A 273 1.29 -10.42 10.80
N ASP A 274 0.62 -9.96 9.71
CA ASP A 274 -0.01 -8.64 9.67
C ASP A 274 -0.96 -8.45 10.85
N LEU A 275 -1.81 -9.44 11.14
CA LEU A 275 -2.77 -9.39 12.23
C LEU A 275 -2.13 -9.50 13.62
N ILE A 276 -1.05 -10.26 13.76
CA ILE A 276 -0.28 -10.34 15.01
C ILE A 276 0.42 -9.00 15.29
N GLY A 277 1.05 -8.40 14.28
CA GLY A 277 1.72 -7.09 14.38
C GLY A 277 0.75 -5.98 14.75
N GLU A 278 -0.41 -5.92 14.06
CA GLU A 278 -1.51 -5.00 14.39
C GLU A 278 -1.95 -5.16 15.86
N MET A 279 -2.19 -6.39 16.31
CA MET A 279 -2.57 -6.65 17.71
C MET A 279 -1.45 -6.27 18.70
N ALA A 280 -0.19 -6.49 18.36
CA ALA A 280 0.93 -6.13 19.21
C ALA A 280 1.06 -4.60 19.38
N GLY A 281 0.94 -3.85 18.29
CA GLY A 281 0.92 -2.39 18.31
C GLY A 281 -0.22 -1.84 19.16
N GLU A 282 -1.44 -2.28 18.90
CA GLU A 282 -2.65 -1.91 19.65
C GLU A 282 -2.56 -2.27 21.14
N MET A 283 -1.94 -3.41 21.47
CA MET A 283 -1.73 -3.82 22.88
C MET A 283 -0.73 -2.94 23.61
N LEU A 284 0.33 -2.50 22.92
CA LEU A 284 1.39 -1.68 23.52
C LEU A 284 0.94 -0.22 23.69
N VAL A 285 0.44 0.39 22.61
CA VAL A 285 0.24 1.85 22.56
C VAL A 285 -0.97 2.29 21.74
N GLY A 286 -1.87 1.37 21.33
CA GLY A 286 -3.14 1.74 20.70
C GLY A 286 -4.08 2.44 21.69
N GLU A 287 -5.12 3.13 21.20
CA GLU A 287 -6.04 3.99 21.96
C GLU A 287 -6.63 3.34 23.24
N SER A 288 -6.82 2.03 23.23
CA SER A 288 -7.36 1.28 24.38
C SER A 288 -6.29 0.88 25.41
N SER A 289 -5.02 1.17 25.16
CA SER A 289 -3.89 0.84 26.05
C SER A 289 -3.74 1.87 27.18
N LYS A 290 -3.14 1.43 28.29
CA LYS A 290 -2.82 2.35 29.40
C LYS A 290 -1.72 3.34 29.04
N LEU A 291 -0.80 2.94 28.16
CA LEU A 291 0.29 3.81 27.74
C LEU A 291 -0.25 4.94 26.86
N TYR A 292 -1.12 4.66 25.89
CA TYR A 292 -1.75 5.70 25.08
C TYR A 292 -2.46 6.72 25.97
N GLN A 293 -3.34 6.27 26.88
CA GLN A 293 -4.09 7.16 27.77
C GLN A 293 -3.16 8.05 28.61
N LYS A 294 -2.08 7.47 29.16
CA LYS A 294 -1.07 8.24 29.91
C LYS A 294 -0.41 9.32 29.04
N LEU A 295 0.06 8.94 27.86
CA LEU A 295 0.76 9.87 26.96
C LEU A 295 -0.18 10.98 26.46
N TYR A 296 -1.43 10.63 26.18
CA TYR A 296 -2.48 11.57 25.76
C TYR A 296 -2.84 12.55 26.89
N ASP A 297 -3.11 12.05 28.11
CA ASP A 297 -3.44 12.88 29.27
C ASP A 297 -2.29 13.84 29.66
N GLU A 298 -1.04 13.44 29.40
CA GLU A 298 0.15 14.24 29.64
C GLU A 298 0.51 15.14 28.44
N ASN A 299 -0.31 15.19 27.38
CA ASN A 299 -0.10 15.95 26.14
C ASN A 299 1.24 15.62 25.44
N VAL A 300 1.70 14.39 25.52
CA VAL A 300 2.90 13.91 24.80
C VAL A 300 2.54 13.47 23.39
N ILE A 301 1.33 12.97 23.21
CA ILE A 301 0.72 12.63 21.91
C ILE A 301 -0.67 13.28 21.83
N ASP A 302 -1.19 13.39 20.64
CA ASP A 302 -2.55 13.87 20.37
C ASP A 302 -3.43 12.77 19.74
N ALA A 303 -4.56 13.16 19.15
CA ALA A 303 -5.52 12.23 18.55
C ALA A 303 -5.05 11.69 17.18
N ASP A 304 -4.07 12.33 16.55
CA ASP A 304 -3.53 11.92 15.25
C ASP A 304 -2.40 10.89 15.38
N PHE A 305 -1.98 10.59 16.65
CA PHE A 305 -1.01 9.53 16.91
C PHE A 305 -1.55 8.17 16.46
N SER A 306 -0.76 7.45 15.67
CA SER A 306 -1.09 6.13 15.15
C SER A 306 -0.01 5.08 15.47
N VAL A 307 -0.44 3.83 15.46
CA VAL A 307 0.43 2.66 15.49
C VAL A 307 -0.07 1.66 14.45
N ASP A 308 0.80 1.28 13.53
CA ASP A 308 0.50 0.38 12.43
C ASP A 308 1.60 -0.67 12.25
N TYR A 309 1.23 -1.84 11.77
CA TYR A 309 2.19 -2.82 11.29
C TYR A 309 2.11 -2.88 9.77
N GLU A 310 3.20 -2.51 9.13
CA GLU A 310 3.32 -2.52 7.68
C GLU A 310 4.24 -3.63 7.21
N ARG A 311 3.82 -4.30 6.15
CA ARG A 311 4.58 -5.31 5.46
C ARG A 311 4.48 -5.11 3.95
N MET A 312 5.62 -5.21 3.32
CA MET A 312 5.73 -5.20 1.85
C MET A 312 6.66 -6.34 1.43
N LYS A 313 6.81 -6.54 0.13
CA LYS A 313 7.71 -7.57 -0.42
C LYS A 313 9.15 -7.32 0.06
N GLY A 314 9.66 -8.17 0.93
CA GLY A 314 11.03 -8.12 1.46
C GLY A 314 11.26 -7.20 2.66
N MET A 315 10.23 -6.58 3.24
CA MET A 315 10.36 -5.74 4.42
C MET A 315 9.13 -5.76 5.33
N ALA A 316 9.34 -5.50 6.62
CA ALA A 316 8.27 -5.27 7.58
C ALA A 316 8.72 -4.35 8.71
N LEU A 317 7.77 -3.57 9.26
CA LEU A 317 8.00 -2.72 10.43
C LEU A 317 6.73 -2.58 11.29
N LEU A 318 6.93 -2.39 12.58
CA LEU A 318 5.94 -1.79 13.45
C LEU A 318 6.26 -0.30 13.52
N GLU A 319 5.31 0.52 13.10
CA GLU A 319 5.44 1.96 12.98
C GLU A 319 4.58 2.69 14.01
N LEU A 320 5.11 3.79 14.54
CA LEU A 320 4.37 4.75 15.34
C LEU A 320 4.64 6.14 14.76
N SER A 321 3.60 6.91 14.52
CA SER A 321 3.74 8.25 13.94
C SER A 321 2.75 9.25 14.52
N GLY A 322 3.04 10.53 14.34
CA GLY A 322 2.22 11.65 14.82
C GLY A 322 3.06 12.87 15.14
N ASP A 323 2.46 13.80 15.89
CA ASP A 323 3.11 15.02 16.37
C ASP A 323 3.47 14.93 17.85
N SER A 324 4.66 15.41 18.24
CA SER A 324 5.09 15.44 19.63
C SER A 324 6.28 16.34 19.88
N GLU A 325 6.29 17.05 20.99
CA GLU A 325 7.46 17.79 21.48
C GLU A 325 8.60 16.89 22.01
N ASP A 326 8.29 15.64 22.43
CA ASP A 326 9.29 14.68 22.93
C ASP A 326 9.11 13.26 22.34
N PRO A 327 9.38 13.07 21.03
CA PRO A 327 9.30 11.75 20.40
C PRO A 327 10.24 10.71 21.04
N ARG A 328 11.37 11.16 21.60
CA ARG A 328 12.32 10.27 22.30
C ARG A 328 11.72 9.68 23.57
N ARG A 329 10.85 10.42 24.24
CA ARG A 329 10.09 9.93 25.37
C ARG A 329 9.13 8.83 24.95
N ILE A 330 8.40 9.02 23.84
CA ILE A 330 7.47 8.00 23.32
C ILE A 330 8.23 6.70 23.10
N LEU A 331 9.36 6.73 22.40
CA LEU A 331 10.19 5.54 22.17
C LEU A 331 10.60 4.86 23.47
N ARG A 332 11.10 5.62 24.47
CA ARG A 332 11.48 5.06 25.79
C ARG A 332 10.29 4.41 26.51
N GLU A 333 9.13 5.03 26.50
CA GLU A 333 7.93 4.53 27.17
C GLU A 333 7.39 3.26 26.47
N VAL A 334 7.43 3.20 25.14
CA VAL A 334 7.05 2.00 24.37
C VAL A 334 7.98 0.82 24.66
N LEU A 335 9.29 1.05 24.71
CA LEU A 335 10.26 0.02 25.08
C LEU A 335 10.05 -0.46 26.54
N ALA A 336 9.75 0.46 27.46
CA ALA A 336 9.45 0.13 28.84
C ALA A 336 8.14 -0.68 28.96
N GLU A 337 7.12 -0.33 28.20
CA GLU A 337 5.85 -1.05 28.15
C GLU A 337 6.04 -2.46 27.56
N ALA A 338 6.80 -2.60 26.47
CA ALA A 338 7.17 -3.89 25.91
C ALA A 338 7.86 -4.79 26.97
N ALA A 339 8.85 -4.25 27.69
CA ALA A 339 9.52 -4.97 28.77
C ALA A 339 8.54 -5.36 29.91
N ARG A 340 7.59 -4.47 30.26
CA ARG A 340 6.55 -4.76 31.23
C ARG A 340 5.65 -5.90 30.78
N VAL A 341 5.16 -5.86 29.53
CA VAL A 341 4.30 -6.90 28.94
C VAL A 341 5.02 -8.24 28.95
N LEU A 342 6.29 -8.29 28.55
CA LEU A 342 7.08 -9.52 28.55
C LEU A 342 7.31 -10.11 29.95
N LYS A 343 7.28 -9.28 31.00
CA LYS A 343 7.41 -9.72 32.39
C LYS A 343 6.09 -10.17 33.00
N THR A 344 4.97 -9.52 32.66
CA THR A 344 3.66 -9.74 33.31
C THR A 344 2.70 -10.58 32.49
N GLY A 345 3.03 -10.82 31.22
CA GLY A 345 2.15 -11.42 30.21
C GLY A 345 1.22 -10.41 29.56
N VAL A 346 0.70 -10.77 28.39
CA VAL A 346 -0.31 -10.03 27.63
C VAL A 346 -1.64 -10.02 28.40
N ASP A 347 -2.31 -8.88 28.47
CA ASP A 347 -3.67 -8.77 29.00
C ASP A 347 -4.66 -9.47 28.05
N ARG A 348 -5.03 -10.70 28.42
CA ARG A 348 -5.94 -11.54 27.61
C ARG A 348 -7.34 -10.93 27.46
N ALA A 349 -7.79 -10.14 28.43
CA ALA A 349 -9.09 -9.45 28.34
C ALA A 349 -9.04 -8.29 27.36
N LEU A 350 -7.96 -7.52 27.35
CA LEU A 350 -7.71 -6.48 26.34
C LEU A 350 -7.60 -7.11 24.94
N LEU A 351 -6.78 -8.14 24.75
CA LEU A 351 -6.64 -8.83 23.47
C LEU A 351 -8.00 -9.32 22.93
N ALA A 352 -8.85 -9.90 23.80
CA ALA A 352 -10.18 -10.35 23.38
C ALA A 352 -11.10 -9.20 22.95
N ARG A 353 -10.96 -8.00 23.58
CA ARG A 353 -11.71 -6.79 23.15
C ARG A 353 -11.18 -6.26 21.82
N LEU A 354 -9.86 -6.14 21.67
CA LEU A 354 -9.22 -5.67 20.44
C LEU A 354 -9.58 -6.52 19.22
N LYS A 355 -9.54 -7.87 19.36
CA LYS A 355 -9.99 -8.76 18.29
C LYS A 355 -11.42 -8.46 17.82
N LYS A 356 -12.35 -8.21 18.76
CA LYS A 356 -13.72 -7.85 18.42
C LYS A 356 -13.81 -6.48 17.76
N SER A 357 -13.09 -5.49 18.29
CA SER A 357 -13.06 -4.12 17.76
C SER A 357 -12.54 -4.09 16.33
N VAL A 358 -11.38 -4.71 16.08
CA VAL A 358 -10.77 -4.75 14.76
C VAL A 358 -11.63 -5.53 13.77
N THR A 359 -12.17 -6.69 14.17
CA THR A 359 -13.12 -7.44 13.31
C THR A 359 -14.34 -6.59 12.95
N GLY A 360 -14.90 -5.85 13.91
CA GLY A 360 -16.02 -4.95 13.67
C GLY A 360 -15.67 -3.76 12.77
N ARG A 361 -14.47 -3.19 12.93
CA ARG A 361 -13.95 -2.13 12.06
C ARG A 361 -13.83 -2.64 10.62
N ARG A 362 -13.13 -3.75 10.40
CA ARG A 362 -12.96 -4.36 9.07
C ARG A 362 -14.28 -4.76 8.41
N LEU A 363 -15.25 -5.21 9.21
CA LEU A 363 -16.58 -5.52 8.66
C LEU A 363 -17.30 -4.26 8.15
N ARG A 364 -17.21 -3.14 8.87
CA ARG A 364 -17.77 -1.86 8.39
C ARG A 364 -17.03 -1.32 7.15
N GLU A 365 -15.74 -1.56 7.05
CA GLU A 365 -14.92 -1.15 5.90
C GLU A 365 -15.31 -1.84 4.59
N LEU A 366 -16.02 -2.97 4.64
CA LEU A 366 -16.55 -3.66 3.45
C LEU A 366 -17.64 -2.85 2.72
N ASP A 367 -18.24 -1.85 3.38
CA ASP A 367 -19.17 -0.91 2.73
C ASP A 367 -18.43 0.12 1.86
N GLY A 368 -17.11 0.27 2.07
CA GLY A 368 -16.23 1.10 1.24
C GLY A 368 -15.68 0.30 0.06
N PHE A 369 -16.19 0.56 -1.15
CA PHE A 369 -15.84 -0.23 -2.33
C PHE A 369 -14.37 -0.07 -2.72
N GLU A 370 -13.81 1.13 -2.63
CA GLU A 370 -12.41 1.41 -2.91
C GLU A 370 -11.48 0.60 -2.00
N GLY A 371 -11.63 0.73 -0.68
CA GLY A 371 -10.82 0.01 0.30
C GLY A 371 -10.97 -1.52 0.19
N THR A 372 -12.16 -2.00 -0.17
CA THR A 372 -12.41 -3.42 -0.40
C THR A 372 -11.67 -3.92 -1.65
N CYS A 373 -11.78 -3.21 -2.78
CA CYS A 373 -11.03 -3.52 -4.01
C CYS A 373 -9.52 -3.49 -3.77
N TYR A 374 -9.02 -2.45 -3.10
CA TYR A 374 -7.61 -2.33 -2.75
C TYR A 374 -7.10 -3.57 -2.01
N ARG A 375 -7.78 -3.97 -0.91
CA ARG A 375 -7.38 -5.13 -0.11
C ARG A 375 -7.51 -6.44 -0.86
N MET A 376 -8.59 -6.62 -1.63
CA MET A 376 -8.75 -7.81 -2.49
C MET A 376 -7.58 -7.96 -3.47
N CYS A 377 -7.08 -6.87 -4.04
CA CYS A 377 -5.94 -6.89 -4.95
C CYS A 377 -4.62 -7.08 -4.21
N ALA A 378 -4.36 -6.31 -3.15
CA ALA A 378 -3.12 -6.36 -2.40
C ALA A 378 -2.85 -7.75 -1.80
N TYR A 379 -3.85 -8.34 -1.12
CA TYR A 379 -3.72 -9.70 -0.59
C TYR A 379 -3.64 -10.78 -1.66
N TYR A 380 -4.36 -10.60 -2.79
CA TYR A 380 -4.21 -11.51 -3.92
C TYR A 380 -2.79 -11.50 -4.47
N PHE A 381 -2.19 -10.33 -4.70
CA PHE A 381 -0.80 -10.21 -5.16
C PHE A 381 0.20 -10.79 -4.17
N ASP A 382 -0.15 -10.78 -2.89
CA ASP A 382 0.63 -11.42 -1.84
C ASP A 382 0.37 -12.93 -1.69
N GLY A 383 -0.58 -13.49 -2.43
CA GLY A 383 -0.92 -14.92 -2.41
C GLY A 383 -1.84 -15.32 -1.28
N ALA A 384 -2.58 -14.37 -0.69
CA ALA A 384 -3.56 -14.58 0.37
C ALA A 384 -4.98 -14.25 -0.09
N GLU A 385 -5.98 -14.74 0.65
CA GLU A 385 -7.37 -14.37 0.47
C GLU A 385 -7.78 -13.37 1.56
N TYR A 386 -8.14 -12.15 1.15
CA TYR A 386 -8.48 -11.08 2.10
C TYR A 386 -9.61 -11.49 3.05
N PHE A 387 -10.65 -12.14 2.54
CA PHE A 387 -11.84 -12.49 3.33
C PHE A 387 -11.63 -13.63 4.34
N ASP A 388 -10.43 -14.22 4.42
CA ASP A 388 -10.07 -15.19 5.45
C ASP A 388 -9.66 -14.53 6.79
N TYR A 389 -9.61 -13.19 6.85
CA TYR A 389 -9.18 -12.46 8.06
C TYR A 389 -9.95 -12.83 9.33
N PRO A 390 -11.28 -13.17 9.34
CA PRO A 390 -11.97 -13.51 10.58
C PRO A 390 -11.46 -14.79 11.22
N GLU A 391 -11.12 -15.80 10.39
CA GLU A 391 -10.54 -17.04 10.85
C GLU A 391 -9.14 -16.82 11.42
N ILE A 392 -8.36 -16.02 10.72
CA ILE A 392 -6.97 -15.72 11.11
C ILE A 392 -6.96 -14.93 12.42
N TYR A 393 -7.79 -13.88 12.58
CA TYR A 393 -7.93 -13.15 13.85
C TYR A 393 -8.34 -14.07 15.01
N ALA A 394 -9.27 -15.00 14.75
CA ALA A 394 -9.66 -15.97 15.77
C ALA A 394 -8.48 -16.84 16.23
N SER A 395 -7.55 -17.15 15.33
CA SER A 395 -6.38 -18.00 15.61
C SER A 395 -5.24 -17.30 16.35
N VAL A 396 -5.15 -15.96 16.33
CA VAL A 396 -4.08 -15.21 17.03
C VAL A 396 -4.21 -15.40 18.55
N THR A 397 -3.13 -15.76 19.21
CA THR A 397 -3.08 -16.03 20.67
C THR A 397 -2.31 -14.94 21.40
N ALA A 398 -2.39 -14.93 22.73
CA ALA A 398 -1.58 -14.04 23.56
C ALA A 398 -0.10 -14.37 23.43
N GLU A 399 0.22 -15.63 23.26
CA GLU A 399 1.57 -16.16 23.07
C GLU A 399 2.18 -15.66 21.76
N ASP A 400 1.39 -15.57 20.68
CA ASP A 400 1.84 -14.98 19.40
C ASP A 400 2.20 -13.50 19.56
N VAL A 401 1.36 -12.74 20.25
CA VAL A 401 1.60 -11.31 20.52
C VAL A 401 2.84 -11.12 21.40
N GLU A 402 2.99 -11.92 22.46
CA GLU A 402 4.19 -11.90 23.32
C GLU A 402 5.47 -12.22 22.54
N GLN A 403 5.41 -13.23 21.66
CA GLN A 403 6.54 -13.60 20.82
C GLN A 403 6.89 -12.47 19.86
N PHE A 404 5.91 -11.88 19.19
CA PHE A 404 6.13 -10.73 18.29
C PHE A 404 6.82 -9.57 19.03
N ILE A 405 6.31 -9.17 20.20
CA ILE A 405 6.89 -8.10 21.01
C ILE A 405 8.34 -8.45 21.42
N ARG A 406 8.57 -9.68 21.84
CA ARG A 406 9.90 -10.17 22.25
C ARG A 406 10.93 -10.12 21.12
N GLU A 407 10.50 -10.44 19.91
CA GLU A 407 11.38 -10.52 18.75
C GLU A 407 11.62 -9.17 18.10
N ASN A 408 10.64 -8.30 18.11
CA ASN A 408 10.63 -7.10 17.26
C ASN A 408 10.72 -5.77 18.01
N VAL A 409 10.17 -5.66 19.23
CA VAL A 409 10.13 -4.36 19.94
C VAL A 409 11.33 -4.25 20.88
N LYS A 410 12.48 -3.89 20.31
CA LYS A 410 13.78 -3.78 21.01
C LYS A 410 14.52 -2.54 20.57
N GLU A 411 15.41 -2.04 21.42
CA GLU A 411 16.24 -0.87 21.12
C GLU A 411 17.11 -1.08 19.88
N GLU A 412 17.62 -2.31 19.66
CA GLU A 412 18.46 -2.64 18.51
C GLU A 412 17.71 -2.62 17.17
N GLN A 413 16.39 -2.66 17.20
CA GLN A 413 15.52 -2.64 16.02
C GLN A 413 14.79 -1.32 15.85
N ALA A 414 14.92 -0.40 16.81
CA ALA A 414 14.26 0.89 16.82
C ALA A 414 15.01 1.92 15.97
N PHE A 415 14.23 2.67 15.20
CA PHE A 415 14.67 3.82 14.41
C PHE A 415 13.74 4.99 14.69
N LEU A 416 14.27 6.20 14.63
CA LEU A 416 13.54 7.42 14.90
C LEU A 416 13.83 8.48 13.82
N SER A 417 12.78 8.94 13.16
CA SER A 417 12.80 10.12 12.28
C SER A 417 12.04 11.25 12.94
N VAL A 418 12.59 12.44 12.92
CA VAL A 418 11.95 13.65 13.48
C VAL A 418 12.10 14.79 12.49
N ILE A 419 11.01 15.47 12.21
CA ILE A 419 11.00 16.78 11.55
C ILE A 419 10.74 17.81 12.64
N THR A 420 11.63 18.79 12.78
CA THR A 420 11.50 19.85 13.79
C THR A 420 11.22 21.20 13.13
N PRO A 421 10.53 22.12 13.82
CA PRO A 421 10.36 23.49 13.34
C PRO A 421 11.70 24.17 13.04
N LYS A 422 11.78 24.92 11.94
CA LYS A 422 12.90 25.82 11.73
C LYS A 422 12.90 26.88 12.85
N ARG A 423 14.04 27.04 13.51
CA ARG A 423 14.22 28.16 14.43
C ARG A 423 14.40 29.43 13.59
N GLU A 424 13.60 30.45 13.85
CA GLU A 424 13.91 31.80 13.34
C GLU A 424 15.30 32.18 13.89
N GLU A 425 16.21 32.49 13.00
CA GLU A 425 17.48 33.09 13.42
C GLU A 425 17.14 34.46 14.01
N GLU A 426 17.36 34.66 15.34
CA GLU A 426 17.25 35.94 16.01
C GLU A 426 18.29 36.96 15.49
#